data_b3d2c466ea41110e3a2529f383ea27fd
#
_entry.id   b3d2c466ea41110e3a2529f383ea27fd
#
_cell.length_a   1.000
_cell.length_b   1.000
_cell.length_c   1.000
_cell.angle_alpha   90.00
_cell.angle_beta   90.00
_cell.angle_gamma   90.00
#
_symmetry.space_group_name_H-M   'P 1'
#
loop_
_entity.id
_entity.type
_entity.pdbx_description
1 polymer ?
#
loop_
_entity_poly.entity_id
_entity_poly.type
_entity_poly.pdbx_seq_one_letter_code
_entity_poly.pdbx_strand_id
1 'polypeptide(L)'
;MVSSLHSHPLFYFLGGNRQRSDFLYVSTRTGLPLLYLWDNNLDESQPLTPGDDPIFPYAGAAAIHPSKPFVIFPKDKGGNVNYELYTLDYSKNVLEKITGPIGRILYTFWVNDDEWLVVGHDKETVYAKSLLRDGTMKDLYTTNEQILGAAYDGQRNLLTFSVGREAAKLVIIDIAHPNHWQWVPEAGIPPFYPPSVYTERGLLAYSIDKQTHQELVVRSIETLEELNRMRIPGFGSMEWVDESHLFGVILDDGRLSPRIVNLRNGEWSAPLADVSALFSTVTKDGPVWVANSFFQPPFLQALRNGAVVNLTPRRSVAQDIRVENHHFQSFDGRRVQGWLLRNPNPEAPLVMYLHGGPTATQGDWWYPEIPAVAIAGFHVFAPNFRGSDGFGKDFRDLNIGDLGGGDLQDVRYSARYAMQVIKTDHRPALFGGSYGGYLTLQGLVTQPDEWAGGVAIAPTTDWKEDYSLSDSHYRKFCSHFFGGTPAEKSDLYSDMSPITHLKRLTRPLLILHGENDMITSLEPVKKFSAEAEKLGLPVQLAITRDEGHGSLHNMNAIRDLTLALEHLRTIFQTQVEVVPS
;
A
#
# COMPACT_ATOMS: atom_id res chain seq x y z
N MET A 1 -14.49 -6.06 21.09
CA MET A 1 -14.60 -5.47 19.75
C MET A 1 -13.23 -5.44 19.05
N VAL A 2 -12.23 -4.64 19.51
CA VAL A 2 -10.93 -4.52 18.82
C VAL A 2 -10.24 -5.88 18.64
N SER A 3 -10.17 -6.71 19.69
CA SER A 3 -9.60 -8.06 19.60
C SER A 3 -10.34 -8.95 18.58
N SER A 4 -11.66 -8.79 18.44
CA SER A 4 -12.42 -9.53 17.43
C SER A 4 -12.08 -9.12 16.01
N LEU A 5 -11.83 -7.83 15.75
CA LEU A 5 -11.41 -7.36 14.42
C LEU A 5 -10.02 -7.89 14.03
N HIS A 6 -9.09 -7.94 14.99
CA HIS A 6 -7.75 -8.47 14.78
C HIS A 6 -7.66 -10.02 14.83
N SER A 7 -8.76 -10.71 15.20
CA SER A 7 -8.81 -12.17 15.12
C SER A 7 -9.03 -12.70 13.70
N HIS A 8 -9.39 -11.81 12.76
CA HIS A 8 -9.53 -12.20 11.37
C HIS A 8 -8.16 -12.25 10.70
N PRO A 9 -7.86 -13.32 9.95
CA PRO A 9 -6.59 -13.40 9.24
C PRO A 9 -6.51 -12.30 8.17
N LEU A 10 -5.38 -11.62 8.12
CA LEU A 10 -5.03 -10.74 7.02
C LEU A 10 -4.28 -11.54 5.95
N PHE A 11 -4.39 -11.09 4.71
CA PHE A 11 -3.68 -11.63 3.57
C PHE A 11 -2.92 -10.49 2.90
N TYR A 12 -1.59 -10.62 2.80
CA TYR A 12 -0.72 -9.53 2.33
C TYR A 12 -0.09 -9.77 0.96
N PHE A 13 -0.14 -10.99 0.46
CA PHE A 13 0.56 -11.39 -0.74
C PHE A 13 -0.13 -12.58 -1.39
N LEU A 14 -0.12 -12.63 -2.71
CA LEU A 14 -0.39 -13.82 -3.51
C LEU A 14 0.74 -13.99 -4.51
N GLY A 15 1.29 -15.20 -4.58
CA GLY A 15 2.31 -15.56 -5.55
C GLY A 15 1.98 -16.88 -6.21
N GLY A 16 1.54 -16.81 -7.45
CA GLY A 16 1.19 -17.98 -8.25
C GLY A 16 2.08 -18.11 -9.48
N ASN A 17 1.82 -19.19 -10.20
CA ASN A 17 2.41 -19.44 -11.51
C ASN A 17 1.35 -20.07 -12.41
N ARG A 18 1.18 -19.57 -13.64
CA ARG A 18 0.20 -20.09 -14.61
C ARG A 18 0.39 -21.56 -15.01
N GLN A 19 1.53 -22.16 -14.68
CA GLN A 19 1.79 -23.58 -14.90
C GLN A 19 1.35 -24.45 -13.72
N ARG A 20 0.96 -23.84 -12.58
CA ARG A 20 0.61 -24.50 -11.33
C ARG A 20 -0.80 -24.16 -10.88
N SER A 21 -1.47 -25.11 -10.23
CA SER A 21 -2.78 -24.90 -9.57
C SER A 21 -2.65 -24.39 -8.14
N ASP A 22 -1.51 -24.64 -7.47
CA ASP A 22 -1.19 -24.13 -6.16
C ASP A 22 -0.60 -22.71 -6.23
N PHE A 23 -0.69 -21.98 -5.12
CA PHE A 23 -0.14 -20.64 -4.99
C PHE A 23 0.28 -20.32 -3.56
N LEU A 24 1.21 -19.39 -3.44
CA LEU A 24 1.68 -18.87 -2.15
C LEU A 24 0.78 -17.73 -1.66
N TYR A 25 0.63 -17.63 -0.35
CA TYR A 25 0.05 -16.46 0.28
C TYR A 25 0.67 -16.21 1.66
N VAL A 26 0.66 -14.96 2.11
CA VAL A 26 1.05 -14.59 3.48
C VAL A 26 -0.21 -14.30 4.28
N SER A 27 -0.30 -14.87 5.48
CA SER A 27 -1.46 -14.65 6.35
C SER A 27 -1.06 -14.56 7.83
N THR A 28 -1.82 -13.76 8.58
CA THR A 28 -1.66 -13.59 10.03
C THR A 28 -2.51 -14.55 10.87
N ARG A 29 -3.08 -15.59 10.30
CA ARG A 29 -4.03 -16.49 10.99
C ARG A 29 -3.48 -17.18 12.26
N THR A 30 -2.16 -17.22 12.42
CA THR A 30 -1.47 -17.70 13.63
C THR A 30 -0.98 -16.57 14.54
N GLY A 31 -1.34 -15.32 14.27
CA GLY A 31 -0.95 -14.13 15.02
C GLY A 31 0.22 -13.35 14.42
N LEU A 32 1.02 -13.97 13.55
CA LEU A 32 2.12 -13.36 12.82
C LEU A 32 1.96 -13.60 11.31
N PRO A 33 2.45 -12.69 10.46
CA PRO A 33 2.46 -12.91 9.01
C PRO A 33 3.44 -14.03 8.65
N LEU A 34 2.91 -15.18 8.25
CA LEU A 34 3.66 -16.36 7.81
C LEU A 34 3.31 -16.73 6.38
N LEU A 35 4.22 -17.42 5.71
CA LEU A 35 4.04 -17.92 4.35
C LEU A 35 3.27 -19.25 4.37
N TYR A 36 2.28 -19.35 3.51
CA TYR A 36 1.43 -20.51 3.31
C TYR A 36 1.42 -20.93 1.84
N LEU A 37 1.17 -22.20 1.61
CA LEU A 37 0.85 -22.75 0.30
C LEU A 37 -0.63 -23.10 0.27
N TRP A 38 -1.36 -22.59 -0.72
CA TRP A 38 -2.67 -23.09 -1.06
C TRP A 38 -2.52 -24.28 -1.98
N ASP A 39 -3.08 -25.41 -1.59
CA ASP A 39 -3.21 -26.61 -2.44
C ASP A 39 -4.70 -26.94 -2.55
N ASN A 40 -5.21 -27.07 -3.77
CA ASN A 40 -6.62 -27.41 -4.02
C ASN A 40 -7.05 -28.75 -3.41
N ASN A 41 -6.12 -29.59 -2.98
CA ASN A 41 -6.38 -30.88 -2.34
C ASN A 41 -6.34 -30.83 -0.80
N LEU A 42 -5.97 -29.68 -0.22
CA LEU A 42 -5.85 -29.49 1.23
C LEU A 42 -6.85 -28.43 1.68
N ASP A 43 -7.80 -28.80 2.54
CA ASP A 43 -8.79 -27.86 3.11
C ASP A 43 -8.15 -26.79 4.02
N GLU A 44 -6.98 -27.06 4.58
CA GLU A 44 -6.21 -26.10 5.39
C GLU A 44 -4.71 -26.29 5.17
N SER A 45 -4.04 -25.26 4.66
CA SER A 45 -2.57 -25.26 4.55
C SER A 45 -1.91 -24.94 5.90
N GLN A 46 -0.85 -25.67 6.22
CA GLN A 46 0.05 -25.34 7.31
C GLN A 46 1.01 -24.21 6.87
N PRO A 47 1.52 -23.38 7.81
CA PRO A 47 2.54 -22.43 7.46
C PRO A 47 3.77 -23.15 6.91
N LEU A 48 4.32 -22.65 5.82
CA LEU A 48 5.58 -23.14 5.27
C LEU A 48 6.78 -22.69 6.11
N THR A 49 6.62 -21.61 6.86
CA THR A 49 7.68 -21.04 7.68
C THR A 49 7.40 -21.23 9.16
N PRO A 50 8.46 -21.38 10.01
CA PRO A 50 8.31 -21.51 11.46
C PRO A 50 7.53 -20.34 12.07
N GLY A 51 6.76 -20.64 13.14
CA GLY A 51 5.75 -19.74 13.70
C GLY A 51 6.25 -18.56 14.55
N ASP A 52 7.55 -18.40 14.72
CA ASP A 52 8.17 -17.39 15.59
C ASP A 52 8.89 -16.26 14.84
N ASP A 53 8.93 -16.30 13.51
CA ASP A 53 9.72 -15.40 12.69
C ASP A 53 8.87 -14.86 11.53
N PRO A 54 8.32 -13.65 11.62
CA PRO A 54 7.39 -13.10 10.65
C PRO A 54 8.05 -12.89 9.28
N ILE A 55 7.26 -13.11 8.23
CA ILE A 55 7.62 -12.77 6.85
C ILE A 55 6.79 -11.58 6.43
N PHE A 56 7.46 -10.50 6.04
CA PHE A 56 6.81 -9.34 5.46
C PHE A 56 7.27 -9.16 4.01
N PRO A 57 6.78 -9.99 3.07
CA PRO A 57 7.14 -9.83 1.66
C PRO A 57 6.38 -8.64 1.08
N TYR A 58 7.10 -7.78 0.39
CA TYR A 58 6.48 -6.94 -0.62
C TYR A 58 5.92 -7.81 -1.75
N ALA A 59 4.89 -7.33 -2.42
CA ALA A 59 4.32 -8.03 -3.56
C ALA A 59 5.44 -8.43 -4.56
N GLY A 60 5.52 -9.71 -4.91
CA GLY A 60 6.52 -10.24 -5.82
C GLY A 60 7.83 -10.70 -5.20
N ALA A 61 8.07 -10.47 -3.90
CA ALA A 61 9.33 -10.84 -3.25
C ALA A 61 9.46 -12.34 -2.94
N ALA A 62 8.36 -13.08 -2.80
CA ALA A 62 8.38 -14.54 -2.69
C ALA A 62 7.98 -15.17 -4.02
N ALA A 63 8.62 -16.26 -4.41
CA ALA A 63 8.33 -16.95 -5.67
C ALA A 63 8.31 -18.48 -5.50
N ILE A 64 7.27 -19.10 -6.10
CA ILE A 64 7.17 -20.56 -6.20
C ILE A 64 7.91 -21.04 -7.46
N HIS A 65 8.63 -22.13 -7.32
CA HIS A 65 9.32 -22.75 -8.47
C HIS A 65 8.28 -23.26 -9.50
N PRO A 66 8.49 -23.05 -10.81
CA PRO A 66 7.50 -23.40 -11.84
C PRO A 66 7.03 -24.84 -11.85
N SER A 67 7.90 -25.81 -11.46
CA SER A 67 7.60 -27.25 -11.60
C SER A 67 7.99 -28.11 -10.38
N LYS A 68 8.72 -27.56 -9.40
CA LYS A 68 9.24 -28.31 -8.25
C LYS A 68 8.63 -27.80 -6.93
N PRO A 69 8.69 -28.58 -5.84
CA PRO A 69 8.19 -28.20 -4.54
C PRO A 69 9.15 -27.25 -3.80
N PHE A 70 9.61 -26.20 -4.47
CA PHE A 70 10.50 -25.19 -3.92
C PHE A 70 9.86 -23.81 -3.90
N VAL A 71 10.16 -23.04 -2.87
CA VAL A 71 9.88 -21.62 -2.78
C VAL A 71 11.14 -20.86 -2.40
N ILE A 72 11.28 -19.63 -2.92
CA ILE A 72 12.25 -18.65 -2.44
C ILE A 72 11.50 -17.50 -1.80
N PHE A 73 11.97 -16.99 -0.67
CA PHE A 73 11.32 -15.91 0.04
C PHE A 73 12.32 -15.11 0.89
N PRO A 74 12.06 -13.80 1.06
CA PRO A 74 12.84 -12.97 1.96
C PRO A 74 12.35 -13.09 3.40
N LYS A 75 13.27 -12.94 4.35
CA LYS A 75 12.98 -12.71 5.77
C LYS A 75 13.76 -11.50 6.24
N ASP A 76 13.13 -10.69 7.09
CA ASP A 76 13.85 -9.66 7.82
C ASP A 76 13.79 -9.93 9.33
N LYS A 77 14.63 -9.25 10.07
CA LYS A 77 14.70 -9.38 11.52
C LYS A 77 14.19 -8.11 12.19
N GLY A 78 13.02 -8.21 12.84
CA GLY A 78 12.46 -7.12 13.62
C GLY A 78 11.94 -5.93 12.80
N GLY A 79 11.50 -6.16 11.55
CA GLY A 79 10.89 -5.11 10.70
C GLY A 79 11.88 -4.07 10.15
N ASN A 80 13.18 -4.38 10.15
CA ASN A 80 14.24 -3.44 9.74
C ASN A 80 14.44 -3.33 8.22
N VAL A 81 13.58 -4.01 7.43
CA VAL A 81 13.57 -4.07 5.95
C VAL A 81 14.93 -4.39 5.30
N ASN A 82 15.81 -5.08 6.03
CA ASN A 82 17.09 -5.56 5.55
C ASN A 82 17.04 -7.10 5.43
N TYR A 83 16.65 -7.57 4.27
CA TYR A 83 16.23 -8.94 4.04
C TYR A 83 17.38 -9.90 3.80
N GLU A 84 17.20 -11.12 4.29
CA GLU A 84 17.94 -12.31 3.94
C GLU A 84 17.08 -13.21 3.06
N LEU A 85 17.64 -13.93 2.09
CA LEU A 85 16.91 -14.86 1.23
C LEU A 85 17.07 -16.30 1.70
N TYR A 86 15.95 -17.02 1.66
CA TYR A 86 15.83 -18.42 2.00
C TYR A 86 15.13 -19.19 0.88
N THR A 87 15.55 -20.45 0.69
CA THR A 87 14.78 -21.42 -0.09
C THR A 87 14.22 -22.49 0.83
N LEU A 88 13.06 -23.01 0.48
CA LEU A 88 12.41 -24.12 1.18
C LEU A 88 11.99 -25.19 0.17
N ASP A 89 12.52 -26.42 0.37
CA ASP A 89 11.91 -27.62 -0.20
C ASP A 89 10.76 -28.04 0.71
N TYR A 90 9.52 -27.67 0.35
CA TYR A 90 8.37 -27.94 1.21
C TYR A 90 7.90 -29.40 1.16
N SER A 91 8.40 -30.21 0.24
CA SER A 91 8.14 -31.67 0.23
C SER A 91 8.97 -32.41 1.27
N LYS A 92 10.13 -31.88 1.65
CA LYS A 92 11.05 -32.46 2.63
C LYS A 92 11.17 -31.62 3.89
N ASN A 93 10.53 -30.43 3.93
CA ASN A 93 10.67 -29.43 4.99
C ASN A 93 12.15 -29.03 5.23
N VAL A 94 12.92 -28.82 4.15
CA VAL A 94 14.33 -28.42 4.23
C VAL A 94 14.45 -26.94 3.89
N LEU A 95 14.75 -26.15 4.91
CA LEU A 95 14.99 -24.71 4.82
C LEU A 95 16.50 -24.46 4.66
N GLU A 96 16.88 -23.67 3.64
CA GLU A 96 18.25 -23.29 3.35
C GLU A 96 18.35 -21.75 3.28
N LYS A 97 19.31 -21.17 4.00
CA LYS A 97 19.64 -19.76 3.91
C LYS A 97 20.61 -19.54 2.73
N ILE A 98 20.24 -18.67 1.82
CA ILE A 98 21.02 -18.39 0.58
C ILE A 98 21.92 -17.16 0.77
N THR A 99 21.42 -16.09 1.42
CA THR A 99 22.21 -14.86 1.60
C THR A 99 22.23 -14.38 3.04
N GLY A 100 23.25 -13.57 3.39
CA GLY A 100 23.15 -12.60 4.48
C GLY A 100 22.19 -11.44 4.13
N PRO A 101 22.13 -10.39 4.96
CA PRO A 101 21.33 -9.19 4.68
C PRO A 101 21.79 -8.50 3.40
N ILE A 102 20.87 -8.23 2.47
CA ILE A 102 21.15 -7.65 1.15
C ILE A 102 20.32 -6.40 0.84
N GLY A 103 19.67 -5.81 1.85
CA GLY A 103 18.78 -4.67 1.70
C GLY A 103 17.34 -5.09 1.44
N ARG A 104 16.55 -4.18 0.90
CA ARG A 104 15.12 -4.40 0.62
C ARG A 104 14.94 -5.13 -0.70
N ILE A 105 14.23 -6.26 -0.67
CA ILE A 105 13.94 -7.06 -1.85
C ILE A 105 12.51 -6.77 -2.30
N LEU A 106 12.34 -6.44 -3.58
CA LEU A 106 11.05 -6.12 -4.18
C LEU A 106 10.51 -7.29 -5.01
N TYR A 107 11.37 -7.96 -5.76
CA TYR A 107 11.01 -9.09 -6.64
C TYR A 107 12.08 -10.16 -6.63
N THR A 108 11.65 -11.42 -6.72
CA THR A 108 12.51 -12.57 -6.98
C THR A 108 11.91 -13.42 -8.11
N PHE A 109 12.76 -13.97 -8.97
CA PHE A 109 12.34 -14.87 -10.04
C PHE A 109 13.26 -16.08 -10.11
N TRP A 110 12.72 -17.25 -10.41
CA TRP A 110 13.48 -18.45 -10.70
C TRP A 110 14.04 -18.40 -12.12
N VAL A 111 15.36 -18.52 -12.27
CA VAL A 111 16.03 -18.76 -13.55
C VAL A 111 16.16 -20.26 -13.80
N ASN A 112 16.70 -20.96 -12.80
CA ASN A 112 16.82 -22.41 -12.74
C ASN A 112 16.88 -22.88 -11.29
N ASP A 113 17.24 -24.14 -11.03
CA ASP A 113 17.29 -24.73 -9.67
C ASP A 113 18.30 -24.05 -8.74
N ASP A 114 19.36 -23.46 -9.28
CA ASP A 114 20.50 -22.92 -8.53
C ASP A 114 20.73 -21.43 -8.79
N GLU A 115 19.82 -20.78 -9.53
CA GLU A 115 19.96 -19.35 -9.88
C GLU A 115 18.62 -18.62 -9.81
N TRP A 116 18.66 -17.42 -9.25
CA TRP A 116 17.53 -16.52 -9.11
C TRP A 116 17.86 -15.11 -9.60
N LEU A 117 16.86 -14.36 -10.00
CA LEU A 117 16.95 -12.92 -10.18
C LEU A 117 16.41 -12.24 -8.93
N VAL A 118 17.11 -11.23 -8.47
CA VAL A 118 16.70 -10.41 -7.33
C VAL A 118 16.68 -8.94 -7.75
N VAL A 119 15.54 -8.30 -7.59
CA VAL A 119 15.36 -6.86 -7.80
C VAL A 119 15.10 -6.22 -6.44
N GLY A 120 15.87 -5.22 -6.10
CA GLY A 120 15.81 -4.60 -4.78
C GLY A 120 16.63 -3.32 -4.67
N HIS A 121 16.81 -2.85 -3.45
CA HIS A 121 17.68 -1.72 -3.16
C HIS A 121 18.40 -1.90 -1.81
N ASP A 122 19.61 -1.41 -1.73
CA ASP A 122 20.34 -1.17 -0.49
C ASP A 122 20.24 0.31 -0.08
N LYS A 123 21.11 0.76 0.83
CA LYS A 123 21.10 2.14 1.31
C LYS A 123 21.41 3.19 0.24
N GLU A 124 22.12 2.83 -0.82
CA GLU A 124 22.70 3.76 -1.80
C GLU A 124 22.18 3.53 -3.21
N THR A 125 21.94 2.26 -3.57
CA THR A 125 21.65 1.87 -4.95
C THR A 125 20.43 0.99 -5.07
N VAL A 126 19.76 1.08 -6.21
CA VAL A 126 18.70 0.17 -6.65
C VAL A 126 19.31 -0.78 -7.68
N TYR A 127 19.01 -2.06 -7.58
CA TYR A 127 19.69 -3.09 -8.36
C TYR A 127 18.74 -4.16 -8.92
N ALA A 128 19.18 -4.75 -10.04
CA ALA A 128 18.79 -6.08 -10.48
C ALA A 128 20.04 -6.97 -10.53
N LYS A 129 20.02 -8.10 -9.85
CA LYS A 129 21.16 -9.03 -9.72
C LYS A 129 20.75 -10.45 -10.05
N SER A 130 21.68 -11.23 -10.63
CA SER A 130 21.64 -12.69 -10.59
C SER A 130 22.26 -13.16 -9.27
N LEU A 131 21.61 -14.10 -8.62
CA LEU A 131 22.02 -14.72 -7.36
C LEU A 131 22.15 -16.22 -7.56
N LEU A 132 23.31 -16.77 -7.24
CA LEU A 132 23.56 -18.22 -7.26
C LEU A 132 23.31 -18.84 -5.89
N ARG A 133 23.08 -20.16 -5.85
CA ARG A 133 22.82 -20.92 -4.61
C ARG A 133 23.94 -20.81 -3.57
N ASP A 134 25.18 -20.63 -3.98
CA ASP A 134 26.32 -20.40 -3.08
C ASP A 134 26.38 -19.00 -2.46
N GLY A 135 25.39 -18.16 -2.77
CA GLY A 135 25.30 -16.76 -2.32
C GLY A 135 26.04 -15.76 -3.21
N THR A 136 26.71 -16.21 -4.28
CA THR A 136 27.38 -15.32 -5.22
C THR A 136 26.38 -14.46 -5.98
N MET A 137 26.61 -13.15 -6.02
CA MET A 137 25.77 -12.20 -6.76
C MET A 137 26.53 -11.54 -7.90
N LYS A 138 25.83 -11.37 -9.02
CA LYS A 138 26.33 -10.64 -10.20
C LYS A 138 25.37 -9.51 -10.52
N ASP A 139 25.89 -8.29 -10.66
CA ASP A 139 25.11 -7.14 -11.09
C ASP A 139 24.68 -7.29 -12.55
N LEU A 140 23.39 -7.14 -12.79
CA LEU A 140 22.80 -7.06 -14.12
C LEU A 140 22.47 -5.61 -14.49
N TYR A 141 22.00 -4.86 -13.50
CA TYR A 141 21.68 -3.44 -13.64
C TYR A 141 21.77 -2.74 -12.29
N THR A 142 22.31 -1.54 -12.29
CA THR A 142 22.40 -0.69 -11.10
C THR A 142 22.02 0.74 -11.46
N THR A 143 21.22 1.37 -10.63
CA THR A 143 20.76 2.74 -10.83
C THR A 143 20.55 3.45 -9.49
N ASN A 144 20.54 4.77 -9.55
CA ASN A 144 20.09 5.60 -8.43
C ASN A 144 18.59 5.92 -8.52
N GLU A 145 17.91 5.57 -9.61
CA GLU A 145 16.48 5.77 -9.75
C GLU A 145 15.69 4.60 -9.15
N GLN A 146 14.41 4.82 -8.86
CA GLN A 146 13.54 3.79 -8.31
C GLN A 146 13.22 2.71 -9.34
N ILE A 147 13.22 1.44 -8.92
CA ILE A 147 12.62 0.33 -9.66
C ILE A 147 11.36 -0.08 -8.89
N LEU A 148 10.20 -0.06 -9.54
CA LEU A 148 8.91 -0.19 -8.88
C LEU A 148 8.07 -1.38 -9.36
N GLY A 149 8.38 -1.95 -10.52
CA GLY A 149 7.71 -3.13 -11.06
C GLY A 149 8.67 -3.95 -11.90
N ALA A 150 8.60 -5.28 -11.80
CA ALA A 150 9.44 -6.18 -12.59
C ALA A 150 8.66 -7.42 -13.05
N ALA A 151 9.08 -7.97 -14.21
CA ALA A 151 8.62 -9.24 -14.76
C ALA A 151 9.77 -9.97 -15.45
N TYR A 152 9.70 -11.29 -15.51
CA TYR A 152 10.74 -12.12 -16.11
C TYR A 152 10.16 -13.10 -17.14
N ASP A 153 10.73 -13.11 -18.36
CA ASP A 153 10.51 -14.11 -19.38
C ASP A 153 11.60 -15.19 -19.31
N GLY A 154 11.27 -16.30 -18.64
CA GLY A 154 12.22 -17.40 -18.46
C GLY A 154 12.54 -18.19 -19.74
N GLN A 155 11.73 -18.11 -20.81
CA GLN A 155 12.05 -18.76 -22.08
C GLN A 155 13.09 -17.98 -22.91
N ARG A 156 13.05 -16.64 -22.77
CA ARG A 156 13.94 -15.72 -23.51
C ARG A 156 15.07 -15.15 -22.66
N ASN A 157 15.08 -15.45 -21.36
CA ASN A 157 16.02 -14.88 -20.40
C ASN A 157 15.96 -13.34 -20.36
N LEU A 158 14.78 -12.75 -20.51
CA LEU A 158 14.57 -11.31 -20.52
C LEU A 158 13.94 -10.84 -19.20
N LEU A 159 14.67 -10.01 -18.46
CA LEU A 159 14.16 -9.30 -17.27
C LEU A 159 13.67 -7.93 -17.70
N THR A 160 12.43 -7.61 -17.36
CA THR A 160 11.79 -6.30 -17.63
C THR A 160 11.46 -5.63 -16.32
N PHE A 161 11.76 -4.34 -16.19
CA PHE A 161 11.39 -3.56 -14.99
C PHE A 161 11.21 -2.07 -15.32
N SER A 162 10.40 -1.40 -14.50
CA SER A 162 10.20 0.05 -14.60
C SER A 162 11.26 0.81 -13.79
N VAL A 163 11.81 1.88 -14.40
CA VAL A 163 12.84 2.75 -13.79
C VAL A 163 12.36 4.19 -13.79
N GLY A 164 12.48 4.86 -12.66
CA GLY A 164 12.04 6.23 -12.45
C GLY A 164 10.66 6.31 -11.80
N ARG A 165 10.23 7.50 -11.41
CA ARG A 165 8.96 7.74 -10.73
C ARG A 165 7.98 8.58 -11.57
N GLU A 166 8.40 9.75 -12.03
CA GLU A 166 7.51 10.68 -12.74
C GLU A 166 7.28 10.33 -14.21
N ALA A 167 8.33 9.88 -14.86
CA ALA A 167 8.33 9.47 -16.26
C ALA A 167 8.99 8.10 -16.37
N ALA A 168 8.51 7.15 -15.56
CA ALA A 168 9.10 5.82 -15.53
C ALA A 168 9.13 5.21 -16.93
N LYS A 169 10.25 4.56 -17.23
CA LYS A 169 10.49 3.85 -18.49
C LYS A 169 10.65 2.38 -18.20
N LEU A 170 10.29 1.52 -19.12
CA LEU A 170 10.63 0.11 -19.05
C LEU A 170 12.00 -0.16 -19.63
N VAL A 171 12.80 -0.89 -18.87
CA VAL A 171 14.09 -1.45 -19.30
C VAL A 171 13.88 -2.94 -19.51
N ILE A 172 14.43 -3.48 -20.59
CA ILE A 172 14.52 -4.92 -20.85
C ILE A 172 15.99 -5.30 -20.92
N ILE A 173 16.37 -6.31 -20.16
CA ILE A 173 17.75 -6.81 -20.07
C ILE A 173 17.76 -8.29 -20.46
N ASP A 174 18.64 -8.65 -21.37
CA ASP A 174 19.05 -10.04 -21.57
C ASP A 174 20.01 -10.43 -20.43
N ILE A 175 19.57 -11.32 -19.53
CA ILE A 175 20.37 -11.71 -18.37
C ILE A 175 21.66 -12.48 -18.73
N ALA A 176 21.68 -13.12 -19.90
CA ALA A 176 22.88 -13.78 -20.43
C ALA A 176 23.91 -12.74 -20.92
N HIS A 177 23.45 -11.60 -21.40
CA HIS A 177 24.27 -10.49 -21.92
C HIS A 177 23.84 -9.16 -21.30
N PRO A 178 24.09 -8.93 -20.00
CA PRO A 178 23.51 -7.81 -19.24
C PRO A 178 23.97 -6.42 -19.73
N ASN A 179 25.00 -6.34 -20.54
CA ASN A 179 25.39 -5.10 -21.21
C ASN A 179 24.49 -4.76 -22.42
N HIS A 180 23.64 -5.70 -22.86
CA HIS A 180 22.66 -5.53 -23.93
C HIS A 180 21.29 -5.30 -23.32
N TRP A 181 21.00 -4.05 -22.94
CA TRP A 181 19.69 -3.64 -22.47
C TRP A 181 19.10 -2.58 -23.40
N GLN A 182 17.78 -2.48 -23.41
CA GLN A 182 17.05 -1.56 -24.27
C GLN A 182 15.89 -0.89 -23.50
N TRP A 183 15.57 0.34 -23.89
CA TRP A 183 14.40 1.04 -23.43
C TRP A 183 13.21 0.68 -24.31
N VAL A 184 12.05 0.40 -23.68
CA VAL A 184 10.80 0.44 -24.41
C VAL A 184 10.56 1.90 -24.84
N PRO A 185 10.21 2.16 -26.12
CA PRO A 185 10.14 3.51 -26.68
C PRO A 185 8.89 4.28 -26.22
N GLU A 186 8.66 4.30 -24.92
CA GLU A 186 7.54 4.98 -24.28
C GLU A 186 7.89 5.37 -22.85
N ALA A 187 7.31 6.50 -22.38
CA ALA A 187 7.45 6.99 -21.02
C ALA A 187 6.07 7.17 -20.37
N GLY A 188 6.03 7.34 -19.04
CA GLY A 188 4.80 7.55 -18.30
C GLY A 188 4.19 6.27 -17.76
N ILE A 189 5.01 5.25 -17.49
CA ILE A 189 4.56 4.01 -16.86
C ILE A 189 4.29 4.30 -15.39
N PRO A 190 3.08 3.95 -14.88
CA PRO A 190 2.74 4.18 -13.48
C PRO A 190 3.67 3.40 -12.56
N PRO A 191 4.15 4.02 -11.46
CA PRO A 191 5.15 3.41 -10.61
C PRO A 191 4.67 2.14 -9.88
N PHE A 192 3.38 1.98 -9.65
CA PHE A 192 2.83 0.91 -8.81
C PHE A 192 2.21 -0.25 -9.58
N TYR A 193 2.26 -0.22 -10.93
CA TYR A 193 1.65 -1.24 -11.77
C TYR A 193 2.73 -1.99 -12.54
N PRO A 194 3.18 -3.17 -12.05
CA PRO A 194 4.25 -3.92 -12.70
C PRO A 194 3.87 -4.34 -14.11
N PRO A 195 4.85 -4.44 -15.03
CA PRO A 195 4.64 -5.08 -16.31
C PRO A 195 4.31 -6.55 -16.13
N SER A 196 3.65 -7.16 -17.11
CA SER A 196 3.30 -8.57 -17.11
C SER A 196 3.75 -9.23 -18.42
N VAL A 197 4.34 -10.42 -18.33
CA VAL A 197 4.87 -11.14 -19.48
C VAL A 197 4.11 -12.44 -19.72
N TYR A 198 3.69 -12.67 -20.98
CA TYR A 198 3.21 -13.96 -21.46
C TYR A 198 4.34 -14.70 -22.14
N THR A 199 5.02 -15.54 -21.40
CA THR A 199 6.28 -16.18 -21.78
C THR A 199 6.11 -17.08 -23.02
N GLU A 200 4.98 -17.79 -23.17
CA GLU A 200 4.73 -18.73 -24.27
C GLU A 200 4.70 -18.06 -25.65
N ARG A 201 4.39 -16.76 -25.70
CA ARG A 201 4.32 -15.96 -26.94
C ARG A 201 5.26 -14.76 -26.97
N GLY A 202 6.01 -14.52 -25.88
CA GLY A 202 6.86 -13.34 -25.78
C GLY A 202 6.07 -12.03 -25.85
N LEU A 203 4.92 -11.96 -25.14
CA LEU A 203 4.10 -10.77 -25.08
C LEU A 203 4.36 -10.01 -23.78
N LEU A 204 4.58 -8.71 -23.89
CA LEU A 204 4.76 -7.78 -22.78
C LEU A 204 3.54 -6.86 -22.70
N ALA A 205 2.83 -6.89 -21.57
CA ALA A 205 1.73 -6.00 -21.26
C ALA A 205 2.14 -5.01 -20.16
N TYR A 206 1.79 -3.75 -20.29
CA TYR A 206 2.02 -2.70 -19.29
C TYR A 206 1.02 -1.56 -19.43
N SER A 207 0.85 -0.80 -18.36
CA SER A 207 0.01 0.40 -18.35
C SER A 207 0.83 1.64 -18.67
N ILE A 208 0.17 2.66 -19.24
CA ILE A 208 0.73 4.00 -19.43
C ILE A 208 -0.21 5.02 -18.82
N ASP A 209 0.31 5.90 -17.98
CA ASP A 209 -0.40 7.08 -17.50
C ASP A 209 -0.55 8.12 -18.61
N LYS A 210 -1.78 8.44 -18.90
CA LYS A 210 -2.16 9.70 -19.54
C LYS A 210 -2.67 10.66 -18.46
N GLN A 211 -2.88 11.91 -18.81
CA GLN A 211 -3.28 12.92 -17.82
C GLN A 211 -4.54 12.54 -17.04
N THR A 212 -5.56 12.00 -17.73
CA THR A 212 -6.88 11.73 -17.16
C THR A 212 -7.28 10.24 -17.14
N HIS A 213 -6.46 9.35 -17.72
CA HIS A 213 -6.76 7.92 -17.83
C HIS A 213 -5.49 7.10 -17.99
N GLN A 214 -5.62 5.78 -17.98
CA GLN A 214 -4.56 4.85 -18.34
C GLN A 214 -4.87 4.12 -19.64
N GLU A 215 -3.80 3.75 -20.34
CA GLU A 215 -3.85 2.87 -21.50
C GLU A 215 -3.09 1.57 -21.19
N LEU A 216 -3.66 0.45 -21.60
CA LEU A 216 -3.00 -0.83 -21.70
C LEU A 216 -2.28 -0.89 -23.04
N VAL A 217 -1.01 -1.25 -23.03
CA VAL A 217 -0.19 -1.51 -24.22
C VAL A 217 0.32 -2.93 -24.19
N VAL A 218 0.21 -3.62 -25.32
CA VAL A 218 0.78 -4.95 -25.53
C VAL A 218 1.82 -4.88 -26.66
N ARG A 219 3.02 -5.37 -26.37
CA ARG A 219 4.12 -5.44 -27.34
C ARG A 219 4.70 -6.86 -27.46
N SER A 220 5.34 -7.15 -28.58
CA SER A 220 6.35 -8.21 -28.63
C SER A 220 7.52 -7.83 -27.74
N ILE A 221 7.94 -8.70 -26.83
CA ILE A 221 9.09 -8.43 -25.96
C ILE A 221 10.44 -8.47 -26.73
N GLU A 222 10.47 -9.17 -27.86
CA GLU A 222 11.67 -9.32 -28.69
C GLU A 222 11.87 -8.15 -29.66
N THR A 223 10.80 -7.77 -30.38
CA THR A 223 10.89 -6.75 -31.45
C THR A 223 10.45 -5.38 -30.98
N LEU A 224 9.80 -5.28 -29.82
CA LEU A 224 9.13 -4.08 -29.27
C LEU A 224 8.01 -3.54 -30.18
N GLU A 225 7.58 -4.29 -31.18
CA GLU A 225 6.43 -3.95 -32.01
C GLU A 225 5.17 -3.87 -31.15
N GLU A 226 4.40 -2.80 -31.30
CA GLU A 226 3.12 -2.64 -30.64
C GLU A 226 2.06 -3.50 -31.33
N LEU A 227 1.47 -4.42 -30.58
CA LEU A 227 0.47 -5.36 -31.06
C LEU A 227 -0.95 -4.95 -30.70
N ASN A 228 -1.11 -4.25 -29.57
CA ASN A 228 -2.41 -3.78 -29.10
C ASN A 228 -2.26 -2.53 -28.21
N ARG A 229 -3.28 -1.66 -28.25
CA ARG A 229 -3.41 -0.50 -27.37
C ARG A 229 -4.87 -0.23 -27.11
N MET A 230 -5.25 -0.06 -25.83
CA MET A 230 -6.62 0.26 -25.48
C MET A 230 -6.69 1.04 -24.16
N ARG A 231 -7.78 1.76 -23.97
CA ARG A 231 -8.05 2.48 -22.72
C ARG A 231 -8.44 1.48 -21.62
N ILE A 232 -7.88 1.69 -20.40
CA ILE A 232 -8.29 0.98 -19.19
C ILE A 232 -9.49 1.73 -18.59
N PRO A 233 -10.52 1.04 -18.06
CA PRO A 233 -11.69 1.69 -17.46
C PRO A 233 -11.42 2.38 -16.11
N GLY A 234 -10.21 2.29 -15.59
CA GLY A 234 -9.73 2.87 -14.34
C GLY A 234 -8.21 2.85 -14.31
N PHE A 235 -7.63 2.51 -13.15
CA PHE A 235 -6.18 2.44 -12.92
C PHE A 235 -5.85 1.09 -12.28
N GLY A 236 -4.83 0.37 -12.77
CA GLY A 236 -4.53 -0.92 -12.16
C GLY A 236 -3.44 -1.74 -12.82
N SER A 237 -3.17 -2.87 -12.19
CA SER A 237 -2.25 -3.91 -12.67
C SER A 237 -3.00 -4.97 -13.46
N MET A 238 -2.27 -5.65 -14.34
CA MET A 238 -2.81 -6.72 -15.15
C MET A 238 -1.86 -7.90 -15.23
N GLU A 239 -2.43 -9.10 -15.24
CA GLU A 239 -1.72 -10.36 -15.39
C GLU A 239 -2.33 -11.18 -16.53
N TRP A 240 -1.51 -11.90 -17.28
CA TRP A 240 -1.95 -12.75 -18.36
C TRP A 240 -2.72 -13.97 -17.85
N VAL A 241 -3.91 -14.21 -18.40
CA VAL A 241 -4.67 -15.45 -18.24
C VAL A 241 -4.31 -16.42 -19.35
N ASP A 242 -4.40 -15.95 -20.60
CA ASP A 242 -3.99 -16.65 -21.82
C ASP A 242 -3.53 -15.63 -22.89
N GLU A 243 -3.23 -16.10 -24.11
CA GLU A 243 -2.74 -15.24 -25.21
C GLU A 243 -3.71 -14.13 -25.65
N SER A 244 -4.97 -14.17 -25.22
CA SER A 244 -6.04 -13.25 -25.61
C SER A 244 -6.69 -12.53 -24.44
N HIS A 245 -6.42 -12.95 -23.21
CA HIS A 245 -7.09 -12.40 -22.04
C HIS A 245 -6.09 -12.00 -20.95
N LEU A 246 -6.31 -10.82 -20.37
CA LEU A 246 -5.67 -10.39 -19.14
C LEU A 246 -6.70 -10.28 -18.02
N PHE A 247 -6.28 -10.64 -16.83
CA PHE A 247 -6.98 -10.33 -15.59
C PHE A 247 -6.42 -9.04 -15.05
N GLY A 248 -7.29 -8.09 -14.69
CA GLY A 248 -6.91 -6.82 -14.11
C GLY A 248 -7.60 -6.59 -12.79
N VAL A 249 -6.88 -6.00 -11.83
CA VAL A 249 -7.45 -5.37 -10.64
C VAL A 249 -7.45 -3.88 -10.88
N ILE A 250 -8.62 -3.32 -11.15
CA ILE A 250 -8.80 -1.97 -11.66
C ILE A 250 -9.41 -1.08 -10.58
N LEU A 251 -8.67 -0.04 -10.18
CA LEU A 251 -9.15 1.00 -9.28
C LEU A 251 -10.06 1.95 -10.06
N ASP A 252 -11.33 1.93 -9.71
CA ASP A 252 -12.35 2.78 -10.28
C ASP A 252 -13.21 3.34 -9.15
N ASP A 253 -13.26 4.66 -9.03
CA ASP A 253 -14.05 5.40 -8.05
C ASP A 253 -13.90 4.89 -6.59
N GLY A 254 -12.65 4.61 -6.18
CA GLY A 254 -12.31 4.14 -4.83
C GLY A 254 -12.60 2.65 -4.58
N ARG A 255 -12.80 1.83 -5.61
CA ARG A 255 -12.95 0.38 -5.48
C ARG A 255 -12.01 -0.35 -6.43
N LEU A 256 -11.29 -1.34 -5.91
CA LEU A 256 -10.44 -2.23 -6.68
C LEU A 256 -11.26 -3.39 -7.24
N SER A 257 -11.68 -3.28 -8.50
CA SER A 257 -12.56 -4.23 -9.15
C SER A 257 -11.79 -5.27 -9.97
N PRO A 258 -11.91 -6.58 -9.68
CA PRO A 258 -11.34 -7.62 -10.53
C PRO A 258 -12.12 -7.70 -11.85
N ARG A 259 -11.41 -7.68 -12.99
CA ARG A 259 -11.99 -7.70 -14.34
C ARG A 259 -11.15 -8.56 -15.29
N ILE A 260 -11.77 -9.04 -16.36
CA ILE A 260 -11.09 -9.65 -17.51
C ILE A 260 -11.19 -8.70 -18.69
N VAL A 261 -10.10 -8.55 -19.44
CA VAL A 261 -10.11 -7.91 -20.75
C VAL A 261 -9.83 -8.93 -21.83
N ASN A 262 -10.62 -8.87 -22.91
CA ASN A 262 -10.38 -9.63 -24.12
C ASN A 262 -9.64 -8.74 -25.13
N LEU A 263 -8.40 -9.10 -25.44
CA LEU A 263 -7.53 -8.31 -26.33
C LEU A 263 -7.98 -8.35 -27.80
N ARG A 264 -8.79 -9.34 -28.21
CA ARG A 264 -9.23 -9.46 -29.61
C ARG A 264 -10.30 -8.45 -29.98
N ASN A 265 -11.18 -8.10 -29.06
CA ASN A 265 -12.28 -7.16 -29.27
C ASN A 265 -12.18 -5.89 -28.40
N GLY A 266 -11.19 -5.81 -27.49
CA GLY A 266 -10.99 -4.67 -26.59
C GLY A 266 -12.02 -4.54 -25.47
N GLU A 267 -12.84 -5.56 -25.24
CA GLU A 267 -13.92 -5.49 -24.25
C GLU A 267 -13.46 -5.88 -22.85
N TRP A 268 -13.85 -5.08 -21.87
CA TRP A 268 -13.70 -5.35 -20.46
C TRP A 268 -14.97 -5.98 -19.89
N SER A 269 -14.81 -7.02 -19.08
CA SER A 269 -15.94 -7.55 -18.31
C SER A 269 -16.51 -6.51 -17.36
N ALA A 270 -17.75 -6.69 -16.91
CA ALA A 270 -18.22 -6.09 -15.67
C ALA A 270 -17.31 -6.51 -14.49
N PRO A 271 -17.33 -5.80 -13.34
CA PRO A 271 -16.66 -6.27 -12.14
C PRO A 271 -17.05 -7.71 -11.82
N LEU A 272 -16.07 -8.58 -11.59
CA LEU A 272 -16.32 -9.99 -11.27
C LEU A 272 -16.83 -10.18 -9.85
N ALA A 273 -16.55 -9.24 -8.94
CA ALA A 273 -16.97 -9.28 -7.55
C ALA A 273 -17.57 -7.95 -7.10
N ASP A 274 -18.41 -8.00 -6.08
CA ASP A 274 -19.06 -6.86 -5.40
C ASP A 274 -18.17 -6.22 -4.32
N VAL A 275 -16.97 -6.73 -4.14
CA VAL A 275 -15.97 -6.32 -3.14
C VAL A 275 -14.64 -6.01 -3.80
N SER A 276 -13.76 -5.29 -3.09
CA SER A 276 -12.43 -4.98 -3.59
C SER A 276 -11.51 -6.19 -3.61
N ALA A 277 -10.59 -6.22 -4.58
CA ALA A 277 -9.48 -7.16 -4.69
C ALA A 277 -8.17 -6.42 -4.40
N LEU A 278 -7.41 -6.80 -3.35
CA LEU A 278 -6.16 -6.12 -3.01
C LEU A 278 -4.95 -6.75 -3.70
N PHE A 279 -4.82 -8.04 -3.61
CA PHE A 279 -3.72 -8.81 -4.19
C PHE A 279 -4.28 -9.85 -5.14
N SER A 280 -3.60 -10.10 -6.22
CA SER A 280 -4.02 -11.09 -7.20
C SER A 280 -2.84 -11.88 -7.73
N THR A 281 -3.15 -13.05 -8.29
CA THR A 281 -2.24 -13.84 -9.11
C THR A 281 -3.04 -14.71 -10.06
N VAL A 282 -2.41 -15.12 -11.17
CA VAL A 282 -3.00 -16.05 -12.11
C VAL A 282 -2.34 -17.41 -11.98
N THR A 283 -3.16 -18.44 -11.73
CA THR A 283 -2.76 -19.84 -11.65
C THR A 283 -3.19 -20.59 -12.91
N LYS A 284 -2.78 -21.86 -13.04
CA LYS A 284 -3.25 -22.74 -14.11
C LYS A 284 -4.79 -22.86 -14.17
N ASP A 285 -5.45 -22.79 -13.01
CA ASP A 285 -6.90 -22.92 -12.90
C ASP A 285 -7.64 -21.56 -13.02
N GLY A 286 -6.93 -20.47 -13.28
CA GLY A 286 -7.43 -19.12 -13.47
C GLY A 286 -7.03 -18.15 -12.36
N PRO A 287 -7.54 -16.91 -12.42
CA PRO A 287 -7.23 -15.86 -11.45
C PRO A 287 -7.69 -16.19 -10.03
N VAL A 288 -6.87 -15.76 -9.06
CA VAL A 288 -7.14 -15.78 -7.61
C VAL A 288 -6.86 -14.40 -7.06
N TRP A 289 -7.67 -13.94 -6.11
CA TRP A 289 -7.46 -12.64 -5.46
C TRP A 289 -7.88 -12.64 -3.99
N VAL A 290 -7.33 -11.69 -3.24
CA VAL A 290 -7.76 -11.39 -1.88
C VAL A 290 -8.93 -10.42 -1.97
N ALA A 291 -10.14 -10.91 -1.66
CA ALA A 291 -11.36 -10.15 -1.65
C ALA A 291 -11.63 -9.56 -0.26
N ASN A 292 -12.11 -8.33 -0.18
CA ASN A 292 -12.42 -7.66 1.08
C ASN A 292 -13.25 -6.38 0.88
N SER A 293 -13.77 -5.80 1.96
CA SER A 293 -14.37 -4.46 1.99
C SER A 293 -14.20 -3.85 3.38
N PHE A 294 -14.71 -2.65 3.65
CA PHE A 294 -14.64 -2.03 4.99
C PHE A 294 -15.13 -2.96 6.12
N PHE A 295 -16.18 -3.73 5.90
CA PHE A 295 -16.76 -4.60 6.93
C PHE A 295 -16.63 -6.09 6.63
N GLN A 296 -15.88 -6.43 5.60
CA GLN A 296 -15.57 -7.82 5.26
C GLN A 296 -14.07 -8.04 5.35
N PRO A 297 -13.60 -8.68 6.42
CA PRO A 297 -12.19 -9.07 6.53
C PRO A 297 -11.73 -9.85 5.30
N PRO A 298 -10.45 -9.83 4.97
CA PRO A 298 -9.92 -10.49 3.79
C PRO A 298 -10.26 -11.98 3.71
N PHE A 299 -10.63 -12.42 2.52
CA PHE A 299 -10.89 -13.82 2.16
C PHE A 299 -10.43 -14.09 0.73
N LEU A 300 -10.18 -15.35 0.40
CA LEU A 300 -9.71 -15.71 -0.93
C LEU A 300 -10.88 -16.01 -1.85
N GLN A 301 -10.84 -15.43 -3.05
CA GLN A 301 -11.74 -15.72 -4.17
C GLN A 301 -10.96 -16.14 -5.41
N ALA A 302 -11.60 -16.90 -6.27
CA ALA A 302 -11.05 -17.31 -7.55
C ALA A 302 -12.11 -17.31 -8.65
N LEU A 303 -11.67 -17.12 -9.89
CA LEU A 303 -12.50 -17.38 -11.08
C LEU A 303 -12.25 -18.83 -11.50
N ARG A 304 -13.27 -19.68 -11.46
CA ARG A 304 -13.22 -21.09 -11.83
C ARG A 304 -14.35 -21.41 -12.81
N ASN A 305 -14.04 -21.89 -14.00
CA ASN A 305 -15.03 -22.24 -15.01
C ASN A 305 -16.05 -21.12 -15.31
N GLY A 306 -15.57 -19.86 -15.35
CA GLY A 306 -16.41 -18.70 -15.61
C GLY A 306 -17.25 -18.19 -14.41
N ALA A 307 -17.15 -18.84 -13.23
CA ALA A 307 -17.85 -18.44 -12.02
C ALA A 307 -16.88 -18.01 -10.92
N VAL A 308 -17.26 -17.00 -10.13
CA VAL A 308 -16.52 -16.60 -8.95
C VAL A 308 -16.88 -17.52 -7.78
N VAL A 309 -15.86 -18.10 -7.16
CA VAL A 309 -15.98 -18.99 -6.01
C VAL A 309 -15.19 -18.45 -4.83
N ASN A 310 -15.72 -18.61 -3.62
CA ASN A 310 -14.99 -18.32 -2.38
C ASN A 310 -14.13 -19.54 -2.03
N LEU A 311 -12.82 -19.35 -1.96
CA LEU A 311 -11.88 -20.39 -1.50
C LEU A 311 -11.83 -20.45 0.02
N THR A 312 -12.07 -19.33 0.70
CA THR A 312 -12.18 -19.25 2.16
C THR A 312 -13.50 -18.58 2.55
N PRO A 313 -13.98 -18.77 3.83
CA PRO A 313 -15.26 -18.22 4.24
C PRO A 313 -15.33 -16.69 4.16
N ARG A 314 -16.35 -16.16 3.52
CA ARG A 314 -16.72 -14.73 3.53
C ARG A 314 -17.47 -14.42 4.84
N ARG A 315 -17.03 -13.40 5.57
CA ARG A 315 -17.61 -12.97 6.86
C ARG A 315 -17.88 -11.47 6.83
N SER A 316 -18.78 -10.99 7.67
CA SER A 316 -18.99 -9.56 7.91
C SER A 316 -18.88 -9.28 9.41
N VAL A 317 -18.24 -8.16 9.78
CA VAL A 317 -18.04 -7.76 11.19
C VAL A 317 -19.09 -6.75 11.66
N ALA A 318 -19.84 -6.13 10.75
CA ALA A 318 -20.97 -5.25 11.04
C ALA A 318 -22.01 -5.32 9.90
N GLN A 319 -23.29 -5.15 10.24
CA GLN A 319 -24.40 -5.19 9.27
C GLN A 319 -25.20 -3.88 9.26
N ASP A 320 -25.14 -3.08 10.33
CA ASP A 320 -26.01 -1.91 10.52
C ASP A 320 -25.35 -0.59 10.07
N ILE A 321 -24.04 -0.59 9.76
CA ILE A 321 -23.31 0.59 9.29
C ILE A 321 -23.40 0.65 7.76
N ARG A 322 -23.89 1.76 7.23
CA ARG A 322 -23.99 1.96 5.77
C ARG A 322 -22.70 2.54 5.23
N VAL A 323 -22.23 1.97 4.13
CA VAL A 323 -21.08 2.49 3.36
C VAL A 323 -21.61 3.24 2.15
N GLU A 324 -21.27 4.51 2.06
CA GLU A 324 -21.76 5.42 1.01
C GLU A 324 -20.56 6.03 0.27
N ASN A 325 -20.55 5.94 -1.07
CA ASN A 325 -19.57 6.62 -1.91
C ASN A 325 -20.07 8.03 -2.24
N HIS A 326 -19.30 9.04 -1.87
CA HIS A 326 -19.65 10.44 -2.02
C HIS A 326 -18.67 11.19 -2.92
N HIS A 327 -19.20 12.22 -3.58
CA HIS A 327 -18.41 13.19 -4.34
C HIS A 327 -18.85 14.59 -3.96
N PHE A 328 -17.90 15.48 -3.77
CA PHE A 328 -18.16 16.88 -3.44
C PHE A 328 -17.19 17.81 -4.16
N GLN A 329 -17.46 19.10 -4.14
CA GLN A 329 -16.55 20.12 -4.67
C GLN A 329 -15.68 20.67 -3.54
N SER A 330 -14.37 20.69 -3.74
CA SER A 330 -13.40 21.30 -2.85
C SER A 330 -13.36 22.83 -3.02
N PHE A 331 -12.45 23.50 -2.32
CA PHE A 331 -12.32 24.96 -2.25
C PHE A 331 -12.12 25.64 -3.62
N ASP A 332 -11.53 24.93 -4.57
CA ASP A 332 -11.25 25.40 -5.93
C ASP A 332 -12.21 24.84 -6.99
N GLY A 333 -13.33 24.23 -6.56
CA GLY A 333 -14.34 23.61 -7.43
C GLY A 333 -13.94 22.21 -7.95
N ARG A 334 -12.79 21.67 -7.54
CA ARG A 334 -12.34 20.35 -7.94
C ARG A 334 -13.18 19.27 -7.29
N ARG A 335 -13.56 18.25 -8.06
CA ARG A 335 -14.31 17.09 -7.55
C ARG A 335 -13.38 16.20 -6.75
N VAL A 336 -13.77 15.89 -5.51
CA VAL A 336 -13.10 14.99 -4.60
C VAL A 336 -14.05 13.86 -4.23
N GLN A 337 -13.53 12.62 -4.19
CA GLN A 337 -14.29 11.43 -3.78
C GLN A 337 -13.99 11.13 -2.30
N GLY A 338 -14.94 10.53 -1.59
CA GLY A 338 -14.74 10.03 -0.24
C GLY A 338 -15.80 9.02 0.18
N TRP A 339 -15.46 8.20 1.17
CA TRP A 339 -16.31 7.17 1.73
C TRP A 339 -16.91 7.64 3.04
N LEU A 340 -18.24 7.58 3.17
CA LEU A 340 -18.94 7.79 4.46
C LEU A 340 -19.40 6.44 5.01
N LEU A 341 -18.87 6.07 6.17
CA LEU A 341 -19.37 4.98 6.98
C LEU A 341 -20.36 5.58 7.99
N ARG A 342 -21.64 5.48 7.66
CA ARG A 342 -22.72 6.10 8.44
C ARG A 342 -23.14 5.21 9.58
N ASN A 343 -22.84 5.65 10.81
CA ASN A 343 -23.33 4.99 12.02
C ASN A 343 -24.88 5.09 12.10
N PRO A 344 -25.59 4.04 12.57
CA PRO A 344 -27.06 4.08 12.73
C PRO A 344 -27.55 5.13 13.75
N ASN A 345 -26.71 5.51 14.73
CA ASN A 345 -27.00 6.63 15.61
C ASN A 345 -26.75 7.96 14.86
N PRO A 346 -27.79 8.79 14.59
CA PRO A 346 -27.62 10.05 13.87
C PRO A 346 -26.80 11.08 14.66
N GLU A 347 -26.75 10.98 16.00
CA GLU A 347 -25.99 11.88 16.88
C GLU A 347 -24.53 11.42 17.08
N ALA A 348 -24.11 10.37 16.39
CA ALA A 348 -22.74 9.89 16.48
C ALA A 348 -21.75 10.97 16.00
N PRO A 349 -20.65 11.23 16.73
CA PRO A 349 -19.67 12.20 16.30
C PRO A 349 -18.91 11.73 15.04
N LEU A 350 -18.37 12.71 14.30
CA LEU A 350 -17.62 12.46 13.05
C LEU A 350 -16.14 12.34 13.28
N VAL A 351 -15.52 11.32 12.69
CA VAL A 351 -14.08 11.15 12.56
C VAL A 351 -13.69 11.20 11.08
N MET A 352 -12.74 12.05 10.74
CA MET A 352 -12.12 12.09 9.41
C MET A 352 -10.96 11.10 9.40
N TYR A 353 -11.03 10.06 8.57
CA TYR A 353 -9.93 9.11 8.41
C TYR A 353 -9.06 9.51 7.21
N LEU A 354 -7.76 9.76 7.46
CA LEU A 354 -6.82 10.26 6.47
C LEU A 354 -5.82 9.15 6.10
N HIS A 355 -5.81 8.73 4.84
CA HIS A 355 -4.90 7.71 4.35
C HIS A 355 -3.46 8.18 4.28
N GLY A 356 -2.52 7.23 4.30
CA GLY A 356 -1.09 7.47 4.10
C GLY A 356 -0.73 7.79 2.64
N GLY A 357 0.56 7.87 2.35
CA GLY A 357 1.04 8.09 0.97
C GLY A 357 2.01 9.27 0.86
N PRO A 358 1.66 10.43 0.25
CA PRO A 358 0.36 10.95 -0.21
C PRO A 358 -0.26 10.21 -1.42
N THR A 359 0.57 9.59 -2.28
CA THR A 359 0.13 8.89 -3.48
C THR A 359 -0.40 7.49 -3.10
N ALA A 360 -1.53 7.46 -2.43
CA ALA A 360 -2.31 6.27 -2.11
C ALA A 360 -3.79 6.58 -2.32
N THR A 361 -4.66 5.67 -1.99
CA THR A 361 -6.11 5.83 -2.12
C THR A 361 -6.78 5.16 -0.94
N GLN A 362 -7.81 5.79 -0.39
CA GLN A 362 -8.73 5.10 0.50
C GLN A 362 -9.86 4.53 -0.33
N GLY A 363 -9.85 3.22 -0.45
CA GLY A 363 -10.94 2.51 -1.10
C GLY A 363 -11.80 1.71 -0.13
N ASP A 364 -12.84 1.07 -0.70
CA ASP A 364 -13.67 0.11 0.03
C ASP A 364 -12.91 -1.20 0.22
N TRP A 365 -11.96 -1.19 1.16
CA TRP A 365 -11.19 -2.35 1.56
C TRP A 365 -10.87 -2.35 3.05
N TRP A 366 -10.42 -3.50 3.55
CA TRP A 366 -10.18 -3.75 4.96
C TRP A 366 -8.95 -3.04 5.49
N TYR A 367 -9.18 -2.06 6.35
CA TYR A 367 -8.23 -1.54 7.31
C TYR A 367 -8.89 -1.61 8.68
N PRO A 368 -8.39 -2.40 9.66
CA PRO A 368 -9.09 -2.64 10.94
C PRO A 368 -9.47 -1.38 11.70
N GLU A 369 -8.71 -0.31 11.56
CA GLU A 369 -8.94 0.99 12.19
C GLU A 369 -10.27 1.62 11.76
N ILE A 370 -10.58 1.59 10.47
CA ILE A 370 -11.78 2.23 9.92
C ILE A 370 -13.07 1.57 10.45
N PRO A 371 -13.28 0.24 10.28
CA PRO A 371 -14.45 -0.40 10.86
C PRO A 371 -14.47 -0.34 12.39
N ALA A 372 -13.30 -0.35 13.07
CA ALA A 372 -13.25 -0.21 14.52
C ALA A 372 -13.82 1.12 14.99
N VAL A 373 -13.41 2.24 14.36
CA VAL A 373 -13.93 3.57 14.68
C VAL A 373 -15.44 3.63 14.43
N ALA A 374 -15.91 3.12 13.29
CA ALA A 374 -17.34 3.12 12.97
C ALA A 374 -18.17 2.25 13.94
N ILE A 375 -17.70 1.04 14.30
CA ILE A 375 -18.34 0.14 15.26
C ILE A 375 -18.26 0.72 16.70
N ALA A 376 -17.26 1.52 17.02
CA ALA A 376 -17.11 2.16 18.32
C ALA A 376 -18.12 3.29 18.56
N GLY A 377 -18.96 3.63 17.57
CA GLY A 377 -20.05 4.58 17.70
C GLY A 377 -19.81 5.91 16.99
N PHE A 378 -18.92 5.97 16.02
CA PHE A 378 -18.62 7.17 15.26
C PHE A 378 -19.14 7.08 13.81
N HIS A 379 -19.49 8.21 13.21
CA HIS A 379 -19.46 8.35 11.77
C HIS A 379 -18.00 8.44 11.32
N VAL A 380 -17.65 7.85 10.18
CA VAL A 380 -16.31 7.97 9.61
C VAL A 380 -16.44 8.53 8.20
N PHE A 381 -15.69 9.58 7.88
CA PHE A 381 -15.52 10.04 6.51
C PHE A 381 -14.05 9.91 6.09
N ALA A 382 -13.81 9.20 4.99
CA ALA A 382 -12.47 8.93 4.47
C ALA A 382 -12.34 9.54 3.06
N PRO A 383 -11.80 10.78 2.93
CA PRO A 383 -11.64 11.46 1.65
C PRO A 383 -10.41 10.95 0.89
N ASN A 384 -10.52 10.95 -0.43
CA ASN A 384 -9.39 10.88 -1.35
C ASN A 384 -9.01 12.30 -1.77
N PHE A 385 -8.23 12.97 -0.91
CA PHE A 385 -7.75 14.33 -1.14
C PHE A 385 -6.79 14.37 -2.34
N ARG A 386 -6.55 15.57 -2.91
CA ARG A 386 -5.54 15.72 -3.99
C ARG A 386 -4.21 15.09 -3.61
N GLY A 387 -3.52 14.52 -4.58
CA GLY A 387 -2.37 13.66 -4.34
C GLY A 387 -2.72 12.17 -4.32
N SER A 388 -4.00 11.80 -4.09
CA SER A 388 -4.44 10.40 -4.15
C SER A 388 -4.31 9.82 -5.56
N ASP A 389 -3.95 8.53 -5.64
CA ASP A 389 -3.90 7.78 -6.89
C ASP A 389 -5.29 7.27 -7.31
N GLY A 390 -5.44 6.89 -8.60
CA GLY A 390 -6.70 6.38 -9.14
C GLY A 390 -7.66 7.46 -9.65
N PHE A 391 -7.27 8.73 -9.62
CA PHE A 391 -8.06 9.86 -10.09
C PHE A 391 -7.40 10.62 -11.24
N GLY A 392 -6.36 10.05 -11.84
CA GLY A 392 -5.57 10.61 -12.92
C GLY A 392 -4.30 11.31 -12.44
N LYS A 393 -3.32 11.40 -13.36
CA LYS A 393 -2.02 12.01 -13.08
C LYS A 393 -2.16 13.47 -12.64
N ASP A 394 -3.06 14.22 -13.29
CA ASP A 394 -3.31 15.64 -12.96
C ASP A 394 -3.80 15.82 -11.50
N PHE A 395 -4.54 14.85 -10.94
CA PHE A 395 -5.01 14.91 -9.56
C PHE A 395 -3.92 14.45 -8.58
N ARG A 396 -3.20 13.39 -8.95
CA ARG A 396 -2.10 12.81 -8.15
C ARG A 396 -0.95 13.79 -7.95
N ASP A 397 -0.57 14.52 -8.98
CA ASP A 397 0.61 15.39 -8.94
C ASP A 397 0.35 16.76 -8.29
N LEU A 398 -0.87 17.05 -7.84
CA LEU A 398 -1.22 18.31 -7.17
C LEU A 398 -0.53 18.54 -5.83
N ASN A 399 0.00 17.49 -5.20
CA ASN A 399 0.77 17.61 -3.96
C ASN A 399 2.23 17.98 -4.17
N ILE A 400 2.72 18.01 -5.42
CA ILE A 400 4.10 18.41 -5.70
C ILE A 400 4.26 19.90 -5.42
N GLY A 401 5.11 20.23 -4.44
CA GLY A 401 5.32 21.58 -3.94
C GLY A 401 4.24 22.11 -3.00
N ASP A 402 3.25 21.28 -2.58
CA ASP A 402 2.08 21.74 -1.81
C ASP A 402 1.62 20.72 -0.75
N LEU A 403 2.54 19.92 -0.19
CA LEU A 403 2.21 18.97 0.90
C LEU A 403 1.65 19.72 2.12
N GLY A 404 0.48 19.28 2.64
CA GLY A 404 -0.19 19.92 3.77
C GLY A 404 -0.85 21.26 3.42
N GLY A 405 -0.90 21.63 2.14
CA GLY A 405 -1.55 22.81 1.61
C GLY A 405 -2.94 22.52 1.04
N GLY A 406 -3.04 22.32 -0.27
CA GLY A 406 -4.31 22.06 -0.95
C GLY A 406 -4.97 20.76 -0.54
N ASP A 407 -4.22 19.71 -0.21
CA ASP A 407 -4.73 18.45 0.31
C ASP A 407 -5.38 18.61 1.70
N LEU A 408 -4.78 19.40 2.59
CA LEU A 408 -5.41 19.73 3.87
C LEU A 408 -6.66 20.59 3.69
N GLN A 409 -6.71 21.46 2.67
CA GLN A 409 -7.95 22.15 2.32
C GLN A 409 -9.02 21.18 1.81
N ASP A 410 -8.66 20.18 1.00
CA ASP A 410 -9.59 19.12 0.59
C ASP A 410 -10.15 18.37 1.80
N VAL A 411 -9.31 18.04 2.80
CA VAL A 411 -9.75 17.43 4.08
C VAL A 411 -10.74 18.33 4.81
N ARG A 412 -10.46 19.62 4.91
CA ARG A 412 -11.34 20.60 5.54
C ARG A 412 -12.70 20.70 4.84
N TYR A 413 -12.70 20.78 3.51
CA TYR A 413 -13.94 20.84 2.73
C TYR A 413 -14.72 19.53 2.78
N SER A 414 -14.04 18.38 2.81
CA SER A 414 -14.68 17.09 3.00
C SER A 414 -15.34 16.97 4.37
N ALA A 415 -14.70 17.50 5.43
CA ALA A 415 -15.29 17.54 6.75
C ALA A 415 -16.59 18.36 6.77
N ARG A 416 -16.58 19.56 6.20
CA ARG A 416 -17.77 20.41 6.07
C ARG A 416 -18.88 19.74 5.28
N TYR A 417 -18.54 19.10 4.16
CA TYR A 417 -19.47 18.32 3.36
C TYR A 417 -20.09 17.17 4.19
N ALA A 418 -19.25 16.37 4.86
CA ALA A 418 -19.70 15.25 5.67
C ALA A 418 -20.62 15.71 6.82
N MET A 419 -20.27 16.81 7.52
CA MET A 419 -21.10 17.40 8.57
C MET A 419 -22.49 17.81 8.05
N GLN A 420 -22.57 18.40 6.86
CA GLN A 420 -23.86 18.72 6.22
C GLN A 420 -24.67 17.47 5.90
N VAL A 421 -24.03 16.41 5.38
CA VAL A 421 -24.68 15.14 5.02
C VAL A 421 -25.24 14.41 6.24
N ILE A 422 -24.49 14.38 7.35
CA ILE A 422 -24.95 13.75 8.61
C ILE A 422 -25.73 14.71 9.51
N LYS A 423 -25.80 16.00 9.18
CA LYS A 423 -26.53 17.05 9.90
C LYS A 423 -26.01 17.27 11.32
N THR A 424 -24.71 17.47 11.49
CA THR A 424 -24.07 17.79 12.77
C THR A 424 -23.34 19.13 12.69
N ASP A 425 -23.30 19.86 13.81
CA ASP A 425 -22.51 21.07 14.00
C ASP A 425 -21.27 20.81 14.87
N HIS A 426 -21.10 19.59 15.36
CA HIS A 426 -19.92 19.21 16.16
C HIS A 426 -18.67 19.10 15.29
N ARG A 427 -17.58 19.70 15.77
CA ARG A 427 -16.28 19.60 15.08
C ARG A 427 -15.84 18.14 14.97
N PRO A 428 -15.35 17.68 13.80
CA PRO A 428 -14.84 16.33 13.67
C PRO A 428 -13.46 16.18 14.29
N ALA A 429 -13.11 14.95 14.68
CA ALA A 429 -11.73 14.58 15.00
C ALA A 429 -11.00 14.09 13.75
N LEU A 430 -9.66 14.25 13.73
CA LEU A 430 -8.78 13.71 12.70
C LEU A 430 -8.19 12.38 13.17
N PHE A 431 -8.09 11.41 12.26
CA PHE A 431 -7.41 10.15 12.49
C PHE A 431 -6.67 9.72 11.23
N GLY A 432 -5.35 9.55 11.31
CA GLY A 432 -4.58 9.12 10.15
C GLY A 432 -3.25 8.48 10.48
N GLY A 433 -2.72 7.69 9.53
CA GLY A 433 -1.43 7.04 9.64
C GLY A 433 -0.44 7.55 8.59
N SER A 434 0.87 7.54 8.90
CA SER A 434 1.93 7.97 8.00
C SER A 434 1.67 9.40 7.49
N TYR A 435 1.51 9.60 6.18
CA TYR A 435 1.12 10.90 5.61
C TYR A 435 -0.23 11.41 6.16
N GLY A 436 -1.21 10.53 6.39
CA GLY A 436 -2.46 10.89 7.06
C GLY A 436 -2.24 11.33 8.52
N GLY A 437 -1.25 10.74 9.19
CA GLY A 437 -0.79 11.19 10.50
C GLY A 437 -0.15 12.58 10.45
N TYR A 438 0.68 12.84 9.42
CA TYR A 438 1.20 14.17 9.13
C TYR A 438 0.07 15.20 8.90
N LEU A 439 -0.92 14.88 8.05
CA LEU A 439 -2.07 15.77 7.82
C LEU A 439 -2.89 16.00 9.09
N THR A 440 -2.99 14.99 9.97
CA THR A 440 -3.62 15.14 11.30
C THR A 440 -2.87 16.18 12.13
N LEU A 441 -1.54 16.06 12.23
CA LEU A 441 -0.71 17.06 12.95
C LEU A 441 -0.82 18.44 12.30
N GLN A 442 -0.61 18.53 11.00
CA GLN A 442 -0.64 19.78 10.24
C GLN A 442 -1.99 20.50 10.38
N GLY A 443 -3.10 19.73 10.34
CA GLY A 443 -4.43 20.27 10.58
C GLY A 443 -4.58 20.85 11.98
N LEU A 444 -4.14 20.13 13.02
CA LEU A 444 -4.25 20.58 14.40
C LEU A 444 -3.36 21.79 14.73
N VAL A 445 -2.19 21.92 14.10
CA VAL A 445 -1.29 23.05 14.35
C VAL A 445 -1.56 24.26 13.44
N THR A 446 -2.18 24.08 12.26
CA THR A 446 -2.46 25.20 11.34
C THR A 446 -3.91 25.66 11.36
N GLN A 447 -4.86 24.76 11.67
CA GLN A 447 -6.31 24.99 11.64
C GLN A 447 -6.99 24.48 12.93
N PRO A 448 -6.51 24.80 14.15
CA PRO A 448 -6.98 24.18 15.39
C PRO A 448 -8.48 24.38 15.67
N ASP A 449 -9.09 25.43 15.10
CA ASP A 449 -10.51 25.75 15.31
C ASP A 449 -11.48 24.90 14.47
N GLU A 450 -10.98 24.20 13.45
CA GLU A 450 -11.80 23.32 12.61
C GLU A 450 -12.00 21.93 13.26
N TRP A 451 -11.11 21.53 14.18
CA TRP A 451 -11.01 20.16 14.67
C TRP A 451 -11.30 20.04 16.17
N ALA A 452 -11.84 18.88 16.55
CA ALA A 452 -12.05 18.51 17.94
C ALA A 452 -10.77 18.04 18.64
N GLY A 453 -9.91 17.35 17.91
CA GLY A 453 -8.67 16.73 18.35
C GLY A 453 -8.20 15.72 17.30
N GLY A 454 -7.21 14.88 17.63
CA GLY A 454 -6.75 13.88 16.67
C GLY A 454 -5.94 12.73 17.22
N VAL A 455 -5.82 11.70 16.37
CA VAL A 455 -4.94 10.54 16.55
C VAL A 455 -4.03 10.45 15.33
N ALA A 456 -2.72 10.50 15.53
CA ALA A 456 -1.71 10.39 14.49
C ALA A 456 -0.86 9.13 14.70
N ILE A 457 -0.83 8.24 13.72
CA ILE A 457 -0.03 7.02 13.76
C ILE A 457 1.19 7.21 12.87
N ALA A 458 2.40 7.00 13.41
CA ALA A 458 3.67 7.10 12.70
C ALA A 458 3.80 8.37 11.82
N PRO A 459 3.53 9.59 12.36
CA PRO A 459 3.51 10.81 11.57
C PRO A 459 4.91 11.36 11.31
N THR A 460 5.07 12.13 10.23
CA THR A 460 6.17 13.10 10.11
C THR A 460 5.85 14.35 10.93
N THR A 461 6.80 14.78 11.76
CA THR A 461 6.70 16.01 12.58
C THR A 461 7.65 17.12 12.12
N ASP A 462 8.78 16.74 11.50
CA ASP A 462 9.80 17.62 10.93
C ASP A 462 10.38 17.02 9.65
N TRP A 463 9.99 17.55 8.51
CA TRP A 463 10.44 17.07 7.20
C TRP A 463 11.95 17.22 6.95
N LYS A 464 12.60 18.23 7.56
CA LYS A 464 14.06 18.40 7.43
C LYS A 464 14.81 17.32 8.20
N GLU A 465 14.35 17.04 9.41
CA GLU A 465 14.99 16.04 10.25
C GLU A 465 14.74 14.63 9.70
N ASP A 466 13.50 14.31 9.30
CA ASP A 466 13.18 13.04 8.65
C ASP A 466 14.03 12.82 7.38
N TYR A 467 14.18 13.86 6.53
CA TYR A 467 15.08 13.80 5.37
C TYR A 467 16.52 13.44 5.77
N SER A 468 17.04 14.02 6.84
CA SER A 468 18.44 13.82 7.26
C SER A 468 18.69 12.42 7.81
N LEU A 469 17.69 11.82 8.46
CA LEU A 469 17.78 10.50 9.12
C LEU A 469 17.45 9.34 8.18
N SER A 470 16.82 9.61 7.04
CA SER A 470 16.30 8.58 6.14
C SER A 470 17.32 8.09 5.11
N ASP A 471 16.99 6.98 4.47
CA ASP A 471 17.74 6.42 3.35
C ASP A 471 17.62 7.25 2.05
N SER A 472 18.35 6.84 1.02
CA SER A 472 18.34 7.53 -0.27
C SER A 472 16.96 7.49 -0.96
N HIS A 473 16.16 6.44 -0.74
CA HIS A 473 14.83 6.29 -1.32
C HIS A 473 13.86 7.34 -0.75
N TYR A 474 13.81 7.47 0.58
CA TYR A 474 12.96 8.46 1.23
C TYR A 474 13.42 9.90 0.96
N ARG A 475 14.75 10.14 0.90
CA ARG A 475 15.27 11.46 0.51
C ARG A 475 14.84 11.87 -0.91
N LYS A 476 14.81 10.94 -1.86
CA LYS A 476 14.30 11.20 -3.22
C LYS A 476 12.80 11.46 -3.22
N PHE A 477 12.04 10.71 -2.43
CA PHE A 477 10.62 10.97 -2.21
C PHE A 477 10.40 12.41 -1.72
N CYS A 478 11.09 12.84 -0.68
CA CYS A 478 11.00 14.20 -0.18
C CYS A 478 11.40 15.22 -1.26
N SER A 479 12.55 15.03 -1.91
CA SER A 479 13.03 15.96 -2.94
C SER A 479 12.06 16.09 -4.11
N HIS A 480 11.36 15.02 -4.49
CA HIS A 480 10.32 15.05 -5.51
C HIS A 480 9.13 15.92 -5.07
N PHE A 481 8.56 15.65 -3.89
CA PHE A 481 7.38 16.37 -3.42
C PHE A 481 7.68 17.82 -3.03
N PHE A 482 8.86 18.15 -2.57
CA PHE A 482 9.26 19.52 -2.25
C PHE A 482 9.87 20.28 -3.44
N GLY A 483 10.11 19.60 -4.58
CA GLY A 483 10.75 20.18 -5.76
C GLY A 483 12.22 20.54 -5.53
N GLY A 484 12.91 19.85 -4.61
CA GLY A 484 14.32 20.03 -4.25
C GLY A 484 14.64 19.53 -2.84
N THR A 485 15.92 19.57 -2.50
CA THR A 485 16.46 19.19 -1.18
C THR A 485 16.14 20.23 -0.10
N PRO A 486 16.27 19.88 1.20
CA PRO A 486 16.13 20.88 2.29
C PRO A 486 17.09 22.06 2.20
N ALA A 487 18.26 21.90 1.56
CA ALA A 487 19.19 23.00 1.32
C ALA A 487 18.67 23.98 0.26
N GLU A 488 17.96 23.49 -0.76
CA GLU A 488 17.41 24.29 -1.86
C GLU A 488 16.04 24.89 -1.54
N LYS A 489 15.24 24.22 -0.71
CA LYS A 489 13.84 24.54 -0.39
C LYS A 489 13.60 24.69 1.13
N SER A 490 14.57 25.25 1.85
CA SER A 490 14.59 25.31 3.32
C SER A 490 13.28 25.83 3.92
N ASP A 491 12.76 26.94 3.38
CA ASP A 491 11.56 27.59 3.93
C ASP A 491 10.33 26.70 3.73
N LEU A 492 10.16 26.08 2.54
CA LEU A 492 9.05 25.18 2.25
C LEU A 492 9.06 23.97 3.20
N TYR A 493 10.24 23.34 3.41
CA TYR A 493 10.38 22.24 4.36
C TYR A 493 10.00 22.65 5.78
N SER A 494 10.39 23.87 6.21
CA SER A 494 10.01 24.40 7.53
C SER A 494 8.51 24.66 7.63
N ASP A 495 7.94 25.35 6.65
CA ASP A 495 6.53 25.74 6.67
C ASP A 495 5.59 24.54 6.65
N MET A 496 5.99 23.45 5.96
CA MET A 496 5.23 22.21 5.93
C MET A 496 5.50 21.28 7.12
N SER A 497 6.45 21.61 8.01
CA SER A 497 6.75 20.81 9.20
C SER A 497 5.86 21.19 10.38
N PRO A 498 5.06 20.28 10.95
CA PRO A 498 4.18 20.55 12.09
C PRO A 498 4.89 21.17 13.31
N ILE A 499 6.14 20.79 13.55
CA ILE A 499 6.96 21.33 14.66
C ILE A 499 7.08 22.86 14.60
N THR A 500 7.13 23.46 13.42
CA THR A 500 7.23 24.91 13.21
C THR A 500 6.01 25.66 13.77
N HIS A 501 4.84 25.01 13.71
CA HIS A 501 3.57 25.60 14.13
C HIS A 501 3.07 25.08 15.47
N LEU A 502 3.87 24.27 16.18
CA LEU A 502 3.48 23.55 17.41
C LEU A 502 2.79 24.44 18.46
N LYS A 503 3.25 25.68 18.65
CA LYS A 503 2.67 26.63 19.63
C LYS A 503 1.18 26.95 19.39
N ARG A 504 0.65 26.67 18.21
CA ARG A 504 -0.76 26.88 17.86
C ARG A 504 -1.65 25.70 18.22
N LEU A 505 -1.06 24.56 18.63
CA LEU A 505 -1.80 23.37 19.03
C LEU A 505 -2.59 23.65 20.32
N THR A 506 -3.90 23.57 20.24
CA THR A 506 -4.82 23.76 21.37
C THR A 506 -5.74 22.56 21.61
N ARG A 507 -5.69 21.57 20.74
CA ARG A 507 -6.59 20.42 20.74
C ARG A 507 -5.88 19.15 21.19
N PRO A 508 -6.60 18.24 21.88
CA PRO A 508 -6.03 16.97 22.31
C PRO A 508 -5.47 16.16 21.13
N LEU A 509 -4.25 15.66 21.30
CA LEU A 509 -3.53 14.87 20.30
C LEU A 509 -2.91 13.63 20.93
N LEU A 510 -3.21 12.46 20.37
CA LEU A 510 -2.48 11.21 20.64
C LEU A 510 -1.59 10.88 19.45
N ILE A 511 -0.31 10.62 19.71
CA ILE A 511 0.64 10.10 18.74
C ILE A 511 0.96 8.64 19.12
N LEU A 512 0.78 7.71 18.19
CA LEU A 512 1.20 6.31 18.29
C LEU A 512 2.37 6.09 17.34
N HIS A 513 3.46 5.45 17.83
CA HIS A 513 4.66 5.30 17.00
C HIS A 513 5.42 4.02 17.34
N GLY A 514 5.90 3.30 16.31
CA GLY A 514 6.78 2.15 16.48
C GLY A 514 8.21 2.56 16.85
N GLU A 515 8.84 1.81 17.76
CA GLU A 515 10.21 2.11 18.23
C GLU A 515 11.25 1.99 17.10
N ASN A 516 11.04 1.04 16.16
CA ASN A 516 11.97 0.70 15.09
C ASN A 516 11.53 1.25 13.72
N ASP A 517 10.70 2.30 13.68
CA ASP A 517 10.23 2.88 12.42
C ASP A 517 11.39 3.48 11.63
N MET A 518 11.64 2.90 10.44
CA MET A 518 12.69 3.31 9.50
C MET A 518 12.17 4.18 8.35
N ILE A 519 10.85 4.42 8.30
CA ILE A 519 10.21 5.25 7.27
C ILE A 519 10.02 6.67 7.79
N THR A 520 9.31 6.83 8.90
CA THR A 520 9.21 8.07 9.66
C THR A 520 9.93 7.87 10.98
N SER A 521 11.04 8.56 11.16
CA SER A 521 11.92 8.33 12.31
C SER A 521 11.24 8.70 13.63
N LEU A 522 11.46 7.90 14.69
CA LEU A 522 10.93 8.18 16.03
C LEU A 522 11.55 9.43 16.67
N GLU A 523 12.79 9.78 16.37
CA GLU A 523 13.51 10.88 17.03
C GLU A 523 12.86 12.27 16.82
N PRO A 524 12.45 12.68 15.60
CA PRO A 524 11.69 13.92 15.41
C PRO A 524 10.37 13.95 16.21
N VAL A 525 9.69 12.79 16.32
CA VAL A 525 8.43 12.66 17.08
C VAL A 525 8.67 12.84 18.58
N LYS A 526 9.73 12.27 19.14
CA LYS A 526 10.14 12.49 20.54
C LYS A 526 10.43 13.98 20.82
N LYS A 527 11.14 14.65 19.90
CA LYS A 527 11.43 16.10 20.02
C LYS A 527 10.15 16.93 19.99
N PHE A 528 9.23 16.63 19.07
CA PHE A 528 7.92 17.26 18.98
C PHE A 528 7.15 17.12 20.30
N SER A 529 7.08 15.90 20.84
CA SER A 529 6.39 15.61 22.09
C SER A 529 7.04 16.30 23.31
N ALA A 530 8.38 16.28 23.40
CA ALA A 530 9.11 16.95 24.48
C ALA A 530 8.94 18.48 24.45
N GLU A 531 8.90 19.08 23.26
CA GLU A 531 8.65 20.52 23.14
C GLU A 531 7.19 20.86 23.47
N ALA A 532 6.23 20.01 23.08
CA ALA A 532 4.83 20.14 23.46
C ALA A 532 4.66 20.09 24.99
N GLU A 533 5.33 19.16 25.68
CA GLU A 533 5.32 19.03 27.13
C GLU A 533 5.86 20.31 27.83
N LYS A 534 7.00 20.85 27.37
CA LYS A 534 7.56 22.10 27.88
C LYS A 534 6.59 23.28 27.75
N LEU A 535 5.79 23.27 26.69
CA LEU A 535 4.80 24.32 26.43
C LEU A 535 3.44 24.06 27.12
N GLY A 536 3.27 22.92 27.82
CA GLY A 536 2.02 22.52 28.45
C GLY A 536 0.90 22.20 27.46
N LEU A 537 1.22 21.75 26.23
CA LEU A 537 0.25 21.45 25.19
C LEU A 537 -0.34 20.03 25.35
N PRO A 538 -1.59 19.79 24.92
CA PRO A 538 -2.31 18.54 25.18
C PRO A 538 -1.88 17.42 24.21
N VAL A 539 -0.61 17.02 24.25
CA VAL A 539 -0.03 15.94 23.42
C VAL A 539 0.30 14.75 24.29
N GLN A 540 -0.10 13.56 23.83
CA GLN A 540 0.27 12.28 24.39
C GLN A 540 1.06 11.48 23.35
N LEU A 541 2.20 10.89 23.72
CA LEU A 541 3.00 9.99 22.88
C LEU A 541 3.01 8.60 23.48
N ALA A 542 2.58 7.61 22.71
CA ALA A 542 2.69 6.21 23.06
C ALA A 542 3.61 5.49 22.05
N ILE A 543 4.70 4.91 22.56
CA ILE A 543 5.68 4.18 21.76
C ILE A 543 5.41 2.68 21.89
N THR A 544 5.38 1.99 20.75
CA THR A 544 5.21 0.53 20.68
C THR A 544 6.56 -0.11 20.44
N ARG A 545 7.04 -0.88 21.44
CA ARG A 545 8.33 -1.55 21.37
C ARG A 545 8.32 -2.65 20.32
N ASP A 546 9.48 -2.89 19.71
CA ASP A 546 9.73 -3.94 18.70
C ASP A 546 8.84 -3.86 17.45
N GLU A 547 8.23 -2.67 17.19
CA GLU A 547 7.41 -2.42 16.00
C GLU A 547 8.04 -1.33 15.11
N GLY A 548 7.76 -1.45 13.80
CA GLY A 548 8.21 -0.51 12.76
C GLY A 548 7.14 0.50 12.37
N HIS A 549 6.99 0.75 11.05
CA HIS A 549 6.00 1.68 10.47
C HIS A 549 4.57 1.13 10.50
N GLY A 550 4.20 0.46 11.57
CA GLY A 550 2.92 -0.19 11.84
C GLY A 550 3.14 -1.40 12.73
N SER A 551 2.10 -1.84 13.43
CA SER A 551 2.18 -2.96 14.36
C SER A 551 2.01 -4.28 13.62
N LEU A 552 3.05 -5.12 13.57
CA LEU A 552 3.04 -6.47 13.00
C LEU A 552 2.44 -7.50 13.96
N HIS A 553 2.62 -7.29 15.27
CA HIS A 553 2.09 -8.18 16.30
C HIS A 553 0.65 -7.79 16.63
N ASN A 554 -0.28 -8.72 16.49
CA ASN A 554 -1.71 -8.49 16.77
C ASN A 554 -1.97 -7.86 18.15
N MET A 555 -1.23 -8.26 19.17
CA MET A 555 -1.40 -7.71 20.53
C MET A 555 -1.05 -6.22 20.59
N ASN A 556 0.00 -5.80 19.90
CA ASN A 556 0.39 -4.41 19.79
C ASN A 556 -0.63 -3.59 18.98
N ALA A 557 -1.07 -4.13 17.83
CA ALA A 557 -2.12 -3.52 17.01
C ALA A 557 -3.43 -3.34 17.79
N ILE A 558 -3.84 -4.35 18.58
CA ILE A 558 -5.03 -4.27 19.46
C ILE A 558 -4.85 -3.18 20.52
N ARG A 559 -3.68 -3.11 21.16
CA ARG A 559 -3.37 -2.08 22.17
C ARG A 559 -3.44 -0.67 21.56
N ASP A 560 -2.77 -0.47 20.45
CA ASP A 560 -2.65 0.84 19.81
C ASP A 560 -4.03 1.33 19.33
N LEU A 561 -4.81 0.46 18.71
CA LEU A 561 -6.17 0.81 18.30
C LEU A 561 -7.10 1.03 19.49
N THR A 562 -6.93 0.32 20.60
CA THR A 562 -7.69 0.55 21.84
C THR A 562 -7.39 1.94 22.40
N LEU A 563 -6.11 2.32 22.50
CA LEU A 563 -5.70 3.66 22.93
C LEU A 563 -6.27 4.77 22.02
N ALA A 564 -6.24 4.55 20.69
CA ALA A 564 -6.84 5.47 19.71
C ALA A 564 -8.34 5.69 19.96
N LEU A 565 -9.10 4.60 20.16
CA LEU A 565 -10.55 4.68 20.42
C LEU A 565 -10.89 5.32 21.76
N GLU A 566 -10.10 5.07 22.80
CA GLU A 566 -10.26 5.71 24.10
C GLU A 566 -9.98 7.20 24.01
N HIS A 567 -8.94 7.59 23.28
CA HIS A 567 -8.62 9.01 23.06
C HIS A 567 -9.73 9.73 22.26
N LEU A 568 -10.25 9.12 21.20
CA LEU A 568 -11.39 9.67 20.45
C LEU A 568 -12.61 9.87 21.34
N ARG A 569 -12.94 8.93 22.21
CA ARG A 569 -14.05 9.09 23.18
C ARG A 569 -13.80 10.28 24.13
N THR A 570 -12.60 10.43 24.64
CA THR A 570 -12.23 11.55 25.52
C THR A 570 -12.37 12.89 24.81
N ILE A 571 -11.94 13.01 23.55
CA ILE A 571 -12.10 14.21 22.72
C ILE A 571 -13.57 14.68 22.69
N PHE A 572 -14.50 13.75 22.44
CA PHE A 572 -15.91 14.11 22.28
C PHE A 572 -16.66 14.28 23.63
N GLN A 573 -16.24 13.61 24.70
CA GLN A 573 -16.79 13.82 26.03
C GLN A 573 -16.50 15.24 26.56
N THR A 574 -15.27 15.74 26.34
CA THR A 574 -14.90 17.10 26.73
C THR A 574 -15.59 18.19 25.91
N GLN A 575 -16.09 17.89 24.71
CA GLN A 575 -16.88 18.85 23.93
C GLN A 575 -18.30 19.08 24.49
N VAL A 576 -18.91 18.05 25.08
CA VAL A 576 -20.26 18.15 25.67
C VAL A 576 -20.26 19.03 26.93
N GLU A 577 -19.14 19.11 27.67
CA GLU A 577 -19.04 19.90 28.88
C GLU A 577 -18.77 21.42 28.64
N VAL A 578 -18.39 21.80 27.40
CA VAL A 578 -17.98 23.18 27.04
C VAL A 578 -19.11 23.98 26.38
N VAL A 579 -20.29 23.44 26.16
CA VAL A 579 -21.45 24.18 25.64
C VAL A 579 -22.10 24.89 26.87
N PRO A 580 -21.94 26.20 27.04
CA PRO A 580 -22.69 26.92 28.11
C PRO A 580 -24.18 26.88 27.77
N SER A 581 -24.97 26.50 28.75
CA SER A 581 -26.45 26.55 28.75
C SER A 581 -26.99 27.94 28.42
#